data_1ed61b74330d6e7365bf2bf01194e659
#
_entry.id   1ed61b74330d6e7365bf2bf01194e659
#
_cell.length_a   1.000
_cell.length_b   1.000
_cell.length_c   1.000
_cell.angle_alpha   90.00
_cell.angle_beta   90.00
_cell.angle_gamma   90.00
#
_symmetry.space_group_name_H-M   'P 1'
#
loop_
_entity.id
_entity.type
_entity.pdbx_description
1 polymer ?
#
loop_
_entity_poly.entity_id
_entity_poly.type
_entity_poly.pdbx_seq_one_letter_code
_entity_poly.pdbx_strand_id
1 'polypeptide(L)'
;MFKLSKIAAIAATKILVSSHVLLAGNVPESEDPIKVTIQDWTGQHFSTHVAAGLLKEMGYNVEIIVSDAITQHPAIASGNINLSTEVWTNNVGNLYDGLVDKGDIVVVGELGLSPKEGWIYPPYMEERCPGLPDYRALYDCAQAFGSAETFPKGRLVTYPASWGTRSRDMVASIEMPFEPIPGGSEGAMVAELKSALSAEEPVIMMFWQPHWIFAAYDFNWVEWNTIEGKCIEESQSKDTACGFEQAKVQKVVSKGFEDKWPAAYKMFKAMSLTNADENAAILEVDEKGRKVEEVASEWIADNKDIWKNWMN
;
A
#
# COMPACT_ATOMS: atom_id res chain seq x y z
N MET A 1 97.55 14.25 -6.21
CA MET A 1 96.65 13.39 -5.42
C MET A 1 95.29 14.09 -5.41
N PHE A 2 94.40 13.69 -6.34
CA PHE A 2 93.10 14.26 -6.40
C PHE A 2 92.08 13.37 -5.71
N LYS A 3 91.34 13.87 -4.70
CA LYS A 3 90.22 13.19 -4.07
C LYS A 3 88.93 13.52 -4.80
N LEU A 4 88.31 12.55 -5.43
CA LEU A 4 86.98 12.66 -5.97
C LEU A 4 85.93 12.56 -4.84
N SER A 5 85.15 13.58 -4.67
CA SER A 5 83.93 13.58 -3.84
C SER A 5 82.75 13.00 -4.69
N LYS A 6 82.13 11.93 -4.18
CA LYS A 6 80.88 11.38 -4.72
C LYS A 6 79.70 12.20 -4.18
N ILE A 7 78.96 12.85 -5.08
CA ILE A 7 77.70 13.46 -4.78
C ILE A 7 76.57 12.42 -4.99
N ALA A 8 75.89 12.06 -3.92
CA ALA A 8 74.72 11.21 -3.96
C ALA A 8 73.48 12.04 -4.28
N ALA A 9 72.87 11.80 -5.43
CA ALA A 9 71.59 12.41 -5.79
C ALA A 9 70.42 11.64 -5.13
N ILE A 10 69.68 12.28 -4.24
CA ILE A 10 68.46 11.78 -3.63
C ILE A 10 67.32 12.11 -4.59
N ALA A 11 66.77 11.09 -5.24
CA ALA A 11 65.57 11.19 -6.06
C ALA A 11 64.33 11.22 -5.13
N ALA A 12 63.71 12.38 -4.98
CA ALA A 12 62.45 12.52 -4.28
C ALA A 12 61.28 12.06 -5.17
N THR A 13 60.76 10.88 -4.92
CA THR A 13 59.56 10.37 -5.56
C THR A 13 58.35 11.10 -4.97
N LYS A 14 57.73 12.01 -5.74
CA LYS A 14 56.43 12.61 -5.40
C LYS A 14 55.36 11.57 -5.63
N ILE A 15 54.81 11.02 -4.52
CA ILE A 15 53.59 10.24 -4.54
C ILE A 15 52.43 11.22 -4.76
N LEU A 16 51.86 11.26 -5.98
CA LEU A 16 50.58 11.90 -6.26
C LEU A 16 49.49 11.05 -5.60
N VAL A 17 49.01 11.48 -4.42
CA VAL A 17 47.79 10.98 -3.84
C VAL A 17 46.65 11.63 -4.65
N SER A 18 46.10 10.88 -5.60
CA SER A 18 44.85 11.25 -6.25
C SER A 18 43.74 11.16 -5.21
N SER A 19 43.39 12.30 -4.62
CA SER A 19 42.16 12.44 -3.85
C SER A 19 41.01 12.27 -4.86
N HIS A 20 40.38 11.11 -4.86
CA HIS A 20 39.08 10.96 -5.45
C HIS A 20 38.12 11.79 -4.59
N VAL A 21 37.88 13.03 -5.00
CA VAL A 21 36.73 13.79 -4.52
C VAL A 21 35.53 13.02 -5.09
N LEU A 22 34.85 12.24 -4.27
CA LEU A 22 33.49 11.84 -4.51
C LEU A 22 32.72 13.14 -4.70
N LEU A 23 32.43 13.51 -5.95
CA LEU A 23 31.45 14.52 -6.27
C LEU A 23 30.14 14.01 -5.64
N ALA A 24 29.79 14.53 -4.48
CA ALA A 24 28.40 14.49 -4.03
C ALA A 24 27.60 15.16 -5.16
N GLY A 25 26.88 14.36 -5.92
CA GLY A 25 26.05 14.85 -7.00
C GLY A 25 25.14 15.94 -6.46
N ASN A 26 24.95 17.00 -7.24
CA ASN A 26 23.98 18.03 -6.85
C ASN A 26 22.61 17.35 -6.71
N VAL A 27 21.96 17.48 -5.57
CA VAL A 27 20.57 17.12 -5.37
C VAL A 27 19.77 18.43 -5.47
N PRO A 28 18.74 18.50 -6.32
CA PRO A 28 18.21 17.46 -7.21
C PRO A 28 19.09 17.22 -8.45
N GLU A 29 19.16 15.97 -8.92
CA GLU A 29 19.94 15.57 -10.09
C GLU A 29 19.26 15.96 -11.41
N SER A 30 17.95 16.23 -11.37
CA SER A 30 17.14 16.66 -12.52
C SER A 30 16.10 17.69 -12.08
N GLU A 31 15.85 18.67 -12.94
CA GLU A 31 14.75 19.64 -12.77
C GLU A 31 13.39 19.10 -13.23
N ASP A 32 13.36 17.96 -13.90
CA ASP A 32 12.11 17.33 -14.31
C ASP A 32 11.31 16.90 -13.07
N PRO A 33 9.98 17.08 -13.11
CA PRO A 33 9.15 16.75 -11.95
C PRO A 33 9.10 15.24 -11.72
N ILE A 34 9.14 14.84 -10.45
CA ILE A 34 8.81 13.49 -10.01
C ILE A 34 7.29 13.40 -9.86
N LYS A 35 6.67 12.54 -10.66
CA LYS A 35 5.22 12.34 -10.67
C LYS A 35 4.86 11.20 -9.73
N VAL A 36 4.20 11.56 -8.63
CA VAL A 36 3.75 10.63 -7.58
C VAL A 36 2.27 10.35 -7.77
N THR A 37 1.86 9.10 -7.77
CA THR A 37 0.42 8.79 -7.85
C THR A 37 -0.27 9.01 -6.52
N ILE A 38 -1.52 9.49 -6.58
CA ILE A 38 -2.46 9.49 -5.47
C ILE A 38 -3.72 8.75 -5.90
N GLN A 39 -4.22 7.89 -5.03
CA GLN A 39 -5.40 7.05 -5.22
C GLN A 39 -6.56 7.60 -4.38
N ASP A 40 -7.57 6.80 -4.07
CA ASP A 40 -8.80 7.30 -3.47
C ASP A 40 -9.10 6.74 -2.06
N TRP A 41 -8.06 6.34 -1.31
CA TRP A 41 -8.17 6.01 0.11
C TRP A 41 -7.19 6.79 0.98
N THR A 42 -7.59 7.10 2.18
CA THR A 42 -6.92 8.06 3.06
C THR A 42 -5.51 7.62 3.48
N GLY A 43 -5.26 6.33 3.73
CA GLY A 43 -3.92 5.84 4.06
C GLY A 43 -2.92 6.14 2.96
N GLN A 44 -3.30 5.89 1.69
CA GLN A 44 -2.45 6.16 0.55
C GLN A 44 -2.27 7.67 0.30
N HIS A 45 -3.30 8.48 0.57
CA HIS A 45 -3.14 9.94 0.53
C HIS A 45 -2.07 10.38 1.52
N PHE A 46 -2.10 9.87 2.74
CA PHE A 46 -1.11 10.19 3.76
C PHE A 46 0.30 9.76 3.33
N SER A 47 0.51 8.51 2.94
CA SER A 47 1.81 7.98 2.52
C SER A 47 2.35 8.73 1.29
N THR A 48 1.49 9.09 0.34
CA THR A 48 1.83 9.92 -0.83
C THR A 48 2.27 11.32 -0.43
N HIS A 49 1.54 12.00 0.46
CA HIS A 49 1.91 13.35 0.89
C HIS A 49 3.17 13.36 1.74
N VAL A 50 3.45 12.31 2.52
CA VAL A 50 4.74 12.15 3.21
C VAL A 50 5.86 12.00 2.19
N ALA A 51 5.75 11.10 1.21
CA ALA A 51 6.77 10.93 0.18
C ALA A 51 7.01 12.22 -0.62
N ALA A 52 5.93 12.86 -1.08
CA ALA A 52 5.99 14.12 -1.82
C ALA A 52 6.60 15.26 -1.01
N GLY A 53 6.28 15.35 0.28
CA GLY A 53 6.85 16.34 1.20
C GLY A 53 8.35 16.14 1.37
N LEU A 54 8.81 14.92 1.59
CA LEU A 54 10.24 14.61 1.72
C LEU A 54 11.01 14.86 0.43
N LEU A 55 10.44 14.53 -0.73
CA LEU A 55 11.05 14.85 -2.03
C LEU A 55 11.19 16.36 -2.23
N LYS A 56 10.19 17.16 -1.81
CA LYS A 56 10.27 18.62 -1.83
C LYS A 56 11.31 19.19 -0.86
N GLU A 57 11.44 18.60 0.34
CA GLU A 57 12.52 18.94 1.30
C GLU A 57 13.92 18.71 0.69
N MET A 58 14.06 17.70 -0.17
CA MET A 58 15.29 17.42 -0.93
C MET A 58 15.49 18.36 -2.12
N GLY A 59 14.52 19.21 -2.44
CA GLY A 59 14.58 20.20 -3.52
C GLY A 59 14.02 19.74 -4.86
N TYR A 60 13.41 18.55 -4.94
CA TYR A 60 12.78 18.06 -6.19
C TYR A 60 11.46 18.78 -6.50
N ASN A 61 11.21 18.98 -7.80
CA ASN A 61 9.87 19.29 -8.28
C ASN A 61 8.99 18.04 -8.16
N VAL A 62 7.80 18.18 -7.59
CA VAL A 62 6.87 17.04 -7.38
C VAL A 62 5.49 17.39 -7.91
N GLU A 63 4.97 16.52 -8.76
CA GLU A 63 3.60 16.56 -9.25
C GLU A 63 2.82 15.37 -8.69
N ILE A 64 1.61 15.62 -8.17
CA ILE A 64 0.71 14.57 -7.72
C ILE A 64 -0.28 14.27 -8.84
N ILE A 65 -0.35 13.00 -9.25
CA ILE A 65 -1.17 12.52 -10.36
C ILE A 65 -2.26 11.59 -9.81
N VAL A 66 -3.51 11.95 -9.98
CA VAL A 66 -4.65 11.08 -9.59
C VAL A 66 -4.72 9.88 -10.52
N SER A 67 -4.81 8.70 -9.95
CA SER A 67 -4.94 7.43 -10.68
C SER A 67 -5.63 6.39 -9.81
N ASP A 68 -6.37 5.46 -10.43
CA ASP A 68 -6.94 4.33 -9.72
C ASP A 68 -5.89 3.28 -9.37
N ALA A 69 -6.19 2.41 -8.41
CA ALA A 69 -5.30 1.33 -7.96
C ALA A 69 -4.86 0.39 -9.10
N ILE A 70 -5.70 0.17 -10.10
CA ILE A 70 -5.39 -0.71 -11.23
C ILE A 70 -4.74 0.07 -12.38
N THR A 71 -5.26 1.24 -12.74
CA THR A 71 -4.78 2.02 -13.90
C THR A 71 -3.43 2.67 -13.68
N GLN A 72 -2.96 2.79 -12.42
CA GLN A 72 -1.60 3.26 -12.12
C GLN A 72 -0.50 2.38 -12.76
N HIS A 73 -0.70 1.06 -12.85
CA HIS A 73 0.34 0.13 -13.27
C HIS A 73 0.85 0.40 -14.70
N PRO A 74 0.00 0.46 -15.74
CA PRO A 74 0.49 0.84 -17.07
C PRO A 74 1.02 2.28 -17.13
N ALA A 75 0.52 3.20 -16.30
CA ALA A 75 1.03 4.56 -16.24
C ALA A 75 2.44 4.64 -15.62
N ILE A 76 2.75 3.81 -14.61
CA ILE A 76 4.09 3.68 -14.04
C ILE A 76 5.03 3.00 -15.06
N ALA A 77 4.59 1.91 -15.68
CA ALA A 77 5.40 1.19 -16.67
C ALA A 77 5.79 2.05 -17.87
N SER A 78 4.92 3.00 -18.27
CA SER A 78 5.20 3.96 -19.36
C SER A 78 5.98 5.20 -18.91
N GLY A 79 6.24 5.39 -17.62
CA GLY A 79 6.89 6.58 -17.05
C GLY A 79 6.00 7.82 -16.97
N ASN A 80 4.70 7.71 -17.25
CA ASN A 80 3.73 8.80 -17.03
C ASN A 80 3.49 9.10 -15.55
N ILE A 81 3.68 8.10 -14.70
CA ILE A 81 3.81 8.17 -13.25
C ILE A 81 5.19 7.63 -12.90
N ASN A 82 5.89 8.23 -11.94
CA ASN A 82 7.25 7.83 -11.62
C ASN A 82 7.33 6.95 -10.37
N LEU A 83 6.45 7.14 -9.39
CA LEU A 83 6.41 6.30 -8.20
C LEU A 83 4.99 6.17 -7.60
N SER A 84 4.78 5.06 -6.88
CA SER A 84 3.63 4.81 -6.02
C SER A 84 4.09 4.32 -4.66
N THR A 85 3.51 4.87 -3.60
CA THR A 85 3.80 4.48 -2.22
C THR A 85 3.14 3.18 -1.82
N GLU A 86 1.99 2.86 -2.45
CA GLU A 86 1.19 1.68 -2.09
C GLU A 86 0.71 0.91 -3.31
N VAL A 87 1.18 -0.31 -3.41
CA VAL A 87 0.61 -1.36 -4.25
C VAL A 87 0.28 -2.55 -3.35
N TRP A 88 -1.00 -2.78 -3.16
CA TRP A 88 -1.52 -3.87 -2.34
C TRP A 88 -1.55 -5.17 -3.14
N THR A 89 -0.69 -6.13 -2.80
CA THR A 89 -0.42 -7.31 -3.64
C THR A 89 -1.62 -8.25 -3.82
N ASN A 90 -2.61 -8.19 -2.92
CA ASN A 90 -3.83 -9.00 -3.05
C ASN A 90 -4.81 -8.49 -4.11
N ASN A 91 -4.66 -7.23 -4.54
CA ASN A 91 -5.60 -6.54 -5.43
C ASN A 91 -5.01 -6.28 -6.82
N VAL A 92 -3.76 -6.70 -7.06
CA VAL A 92 -3.11 -6.64 -8.36
C VAL A 92 -3.42 -7.91 -9.16
N GLY A 93 -3.41 -7.83 -10.45
CA GLY A 93 -3.63 -8.99 -11.33
C GLY A 93 -2.37 -9.31 -12.13
N ASN A 94 -2.48 -10.33 -13.00
CA ASN A 94 -1.41 -10.79 -13.88
C ASN A 94 -0.76 -9.66 -14.70
N LEU A 95 -1.47 -8.55 -14.94
CA LEU A 95 -0.91 -7.38 -15.63
C LEU A 95 0.24 -6.77 -14.82
N TYR A 96 0.05 -6.55 -13.53
CA TYR A 96 1.09 -6.01 -12.65
C TYR A 96 2.30 -6.94 -12.60
N ASP A 97 2.07 -8.23 -12.34
CA ASP A 97 3.15 -9.22 -12.28
C ASP A 97 3.96 -9.23 -13.58
N GLY A 98 3.28 -9.23 -14.73
CA GLY A 98 3.93 -9.18 -16.03
C GLY A 98 4.73 -7.89 -16.31
N LEU A 99 4.35 -6.76 -15.73
CA LEU A 99 5.09 -5.50 -15.82
C LEU A 99 6.32 -5.49 -14.90
N VAL A 100 6.21 -6.08 -13.71
CA VAL A 100 7.32 -6.27 -12.78
C VAL A 100 8.34 -7.26 -13.36
N ASP A 101 7.90 -8.39 -13.89
CA ASP A 101 8.78 -9.41 -14.51
C ASP A 101 9.58 -8.87 -15.70
N LYS A 102 9.00 -7.95 -16.47
CA LYS A 102 9.69 -7.24 -17.56
C LYS A 102 10.62 -6.13 -17.07
N GLY A 103 10.57 -5.76 -15.82
CA GLY A 103 11.30 -4.64 -15.26
C GLY A 103 10.81 -3.27 -15.74
N ASP A 104 9.57 -3.16 -16.19
CA ASP A 104 8.93 -1.89 -16.55
C ASP A 104 8.38 -1.19 -15.30
N ILE A 105 8.05 -1.96 -14.26
CA ILE A 105 7.83 -1.52 -12.89
C ILE A 105 8.92 -2.13 -12.01
N VAL A 106 9.54 -1.32 -11.16
CA VAL A 106 10.57 -1.76 -10.22
C VAL A 106 10.02 -1.69 -8.79
N VAL A 107 9.92 -2.85 -8.14
CA VAL A 107 9.57 -2.93 -6.71
C VAL A 107 10.79 -2.53 -5.89
N VAL A 108 10.67 -1.47 -5.08
CA VAL A 108 11.80 -0.95 -4.28
C VAL A 108 11.76 -1.39 -2.83
N GLY A 109 10.73 -2.10 -2.43
CA GLY A 109 10.54 -2.66 -1.10
C GLY A 109 9.11 -2.52 -0.60
N GLU A 110 8.86 -2.98 0.62
CA GLU A 110 7.59 -2.80 1.31
C GLU A 110 7.54 -1.43 2.00
N LEU A 111 6.34 -0.86 2.16
CA LEU A 111 6.15 0.43 2.85
C LEU A 111 6.43 0.33 4.35
N GLY A 112 6.37 -0.87 4.94
CA GLY A 112 6.58 -1.12 6.36
C GLY A 112 5.31 -1.45 7.14
N LEU A 113 4.16 -1.46 6.46
CA LEU A 113 2.88 -1.84 7.05
C LEU A 113 2.79 -3.35 7.26
N SER A 114 1.99 -3.74 8.24
CA SER A 114 1.53 -5.12 8.44
C SER A 114 0.04 -5.17 8.09
N PRO A 115 -0.29 -5.30 6.79
CA PRO A 115 -1.66 -5.22 6.33
C PRO A 115 -2.44 -6.50 6.65
N LYS A 116 -3.75 -6.35 6.82
CA LYS A 116 -4.71 -7.46 6.84
C LYS A 116 -5.91 -7.05 6.00
N GLU A 117 -6.37 -7.95 5.14
CA GLU A 117 -7.57 -7.77 4.33
C GLU A 117 -8.49 -8.97 4.53
N GLY A 118 -9.78 -8.74 4.41
CA GLY A 118 -10.76 -9.83 4.54
C GLY A 118 -12.18 -9.31 4.74
N TRP A 119 -13.10 -10.23 4.92
CA TRP A 119 -14.47 -9.88 5.23
C TRP A 119 -14.63 -9.73 6.74
N ILE A 120 -15.23 -8.60 7.14
CA ILE A 120 -15.53 -8.29 8.54
C ILE A 120 -17.04 -8.26 8.76
N TYR A 121 -17.44 -8.51 9.99
CA TYR A 121 -18.82 -8.42 10.44
C TYR A 121 -18.86 -8.02 11.94
N PRO A 122 -19.94 -7.36 12.41
CA PRO A 122 -20.10 -7.05 13.83
C PRO A 122 -20.34 -8.31 14.67
N PRO A 123 -19.86 -8.38 15.92
CA PRO A 123 -20.00 -9.57 16.78
C PRO A 123 -21.44 -10.08 16.96
N TYR A 124 -22.44 -9.20 16.96
CA TYR A 124 -23.85 -9.60 17.10
C TYR A 124 -24.35 -10.48 15.94
N MET A 125 -23.63 -10.53 14.84
CA MET A 125 -23.99 -11.40 13.71
C MET A 125 -23.76 -12.88 14.01
N GLU A 126 -22.96 -13.24 15.01
CA GLU A 126 -22.74 -14.64 15.38
C GLU A 126 -24.02 -15.29 15.96
N GLU A 127 -24.90 -14.51 16.58
CA GLU A 127 -26.21 -14.98 17.01
C GLU A 127 -27.16 -15.24 15.84
N ARG A 128 -27.03 -14.44 14.76
CA ARG A 128 -27.87 -14.52 13.56
C ARG A 128 -27.34 -15.51 12.52
N CYS A 129 -26.06 -15.82 12.61
CA CYS A 129 -25.35 -16.74 11.74
C CYS A 129 -24.48 -17.70 12.57
N PRO A 130 -25.09 -18.69 13.25
CA PRO A 130 -24.35 -19.65 14.04
C PRO A 130 -23.30 -20.41 13.20
N GLY A 131 -22.09 -20.48 13.72
CA GLY A 131 -20.95 -21.08 13.05
C GLY A 131 -19.91 -20.08 12.53
N LEU A 132 -20.22 -18.79 12.48
CA LEU A 132 -19.19 -17.76 12.34
C LEU A 132 -18.20 -17.87 13.52
N PRO A 133 -16.90 -17.62 13.29
CA PRO A 133 -16.29 -16.98 12.13
C PRO A 133 -15.99 -17.89 10.92
N ASP A 134 -16.26 -19.21 10.98
CA ASP A 134 -15.99 -20.11 9.86
C ASP A 134 -16.81 -19.69 8.61
N TYR A 135 -16.14 -19.43 7.48
CA TYR A 135 -16.77 -18.99 6.24
C TYR A 135 -17.87 -19.93 5.74
N ARG A 136 -17.80 -21.24 6.12
CA ARG A 136 -18.79 -22.23 5.71
C ARG A 136 -20.17 -21.94 6.27
N ALA A 137 -20.24 -21.31 7.45
CA ALA A 137 -21.51 -20.88 8.03
C ALA A 137 -22.30 -19.96 7.10
N LEU A 138 -21.59 -19.14 6.31
CA LEU A 138 -22.20 -18.18 5.39
C LEU A 138 -23.08 -18.85 4.32
N TYR A 139 -22.87 -20.13 3.99
CA TYR A 139 -23.75 -20.85 3.04
C TYR A 139 -25.15 -21.10 3.62
N ASP A 140 -25.23 -21.35 4.91
CA ASP A 140 -26.49 -21.68 5.57
C ASP A 140 -27.22 -20.44 6.07
N CYS A 141 -26.49 -19.35 6.37
CA CYS A 141 -27.05 -18.14 6.96
C CYS A 141 -27.00 -16.90 6.04
N ALA A 142 -26.71 -17.06 4.75
CA ALA A 142 -26.59 -15.92 3.83
C ALA A 142 -27.76 -14.92 3.93
N GLN A 143 -28.99 -15.42 4.09
CA GLN A 143 -30.19 -14.59 4.21
C GLN A 143 -30.19 -13.68 5.44
N ALA A 144 -29.44 -14.02 6.50
CA ALA A 144 -29.27 -13.13 7.66
C ALA A 144 -28.52 -11.84 7.32
N PHE A 145 -27.79 -11.81 6.20
CA PHE A 145 -27.11 -10.65 5.63
C PHE A 145 -27.84 -10.08 4.42
N GLY A 146 -29.04 -10.56 4.10
CA GLY A 146 -29.81 -10.15 2.94
C GLY A 146 -30.39 -8.75 3.07
N SER A 147 -30.65 -8.12 1.93
CA SER A 147 -31.44 -6.90 1.79
C SER A 147 -32.62 -7.16 0.87
N ALA A 148 -33.56 -6.21 0.79
CA ALA A 148 -34.68 -6.31 -0.16
C ALA A 148 -34.22 -6.45 -1.62
N GLU A 149 -33.05 -5.91 -1.95
CA GLU A 149 -32.49 -5.93 -3.30
C GLU A 149 -31.76 -7.24 -3.62
N THR A 150 -31.18 -7.90 -2.62
CA THR A 150 -30.35 -9.09 -2.83
C THR A 150 -31.07 -10.41 -2.56
N PHE A 151 -32.21 -10.37 -1.86
CA PHE A 151 -32.95 -11.57 -1.47
C PHE A 151 -33.20 -12.54 -2.67
N PRO A 152 -32.98 -13.84 -2.52
CA PRO A 152 -32.68 -14.59 -1.29
C PRO A 152 -31.19 -14.67 -0.90
N LYS A 153 -30.31 -13.99 -1.62
CA LYS A 153 -28.88 -13.95 -1.33
C LYS A 153 -28.54 -12.99 -0.19
N GLY A 154 -27.43 -13.25 0.48
CA GLY A 154 -26.80 -12.30 1.38
C GLY A 154 -26.23 -11.11 0.58
N ARG A 155 -26.09 -9.96 1.20
CA ARG A 155 -25.43 -8.78 0.64
C ARG A 155 -24.02 -8.68 1.19
N LEU A 156 -23.03 -8.76 0.31
CA LEU A 156 -21.63 -8.54 0.65
C LEU A 156 -21.19 -7.19 0.09
N VAL A 157 -20.81 -6.26 0.96
CA VAL A 157 -20.18 -5.02 0.52
C VAL A 157 -18.73 -5.29 0.17
N THR A 158 -18.34 -5.00 -1.08
CA THR A 158 -16.98 -5.21 -1.57
C THR A 158 -16.23 -3.89 -1.70
N TYR A 159 -14.95 -3.94 -2.00
CA TYR A 159 -14.22 -2.75 -2.42
C TYR A 159 -14.87 -2.07 -3.63
N PRO A 160 -14.65 -0.76 -3.81
CA PRO A 160 -14.90 -0.08 -5.07
C PRO A 160 -14.26 -0.86 -6.23
N ALA A 161 -14.92 -0.91 -7.37
CA ALA A 161 -14.44 -1.68 -8.53
C ALA A 161 -13.06 -1.22 -9.04
N SER A 162 -12.69 0.05 -8.80
CA SER A 162 -11.39 0.64 -9.10
C SER A 162 -10.24 0.08 -8.23
N TRP A 163 -10.55 -0.55 -7.08
CA TRP A 163 -9.55 -1.14 -6.18
C TRP A 163 -9.29 -2.62 -6.45
N GLY A 164 -10.21 -3.29 -7.16
CA GLY A 164 -10.10 -4.71 -7.50
C GLY A 164 -11.42 -5.45 -7.37
N THR A 165 -11.41 -6.71 -7.77
CA THR A 165 -12.63 -7.53 -7.88
C THR A 165 -12.57 -8.82 -7.06
N ARG A 166 -11.54 -8.98 -6.23
CA ARG A 166 -11.23 -10.26 -5.53
C ARG A 166 -12.42 -10.85 -4.78
N SER A 167 -13.16 -10.05 -3.98
CA SER A 167 -14.32 -10.57 -3.24
C SER A 167 -15.45 -11.03 -4.16
N ARG A 168 -15.68 -10.32 -5.27
CA ARG A 168 -16.66 -10.73 -6.29
C ARG A 168 -16.25 -12.04 -6.95
N ASP A 169 -14.99 -12.12 -7.34
CA ASP A 169 -14.47 -13.28 -8.04
C ASP A 169 -14.43 -14.51 -7.10
N MET A 170 -14.14 -14.31 -5.81
CA MET A 170 -14.21 -15.33 -4.78
C MET A 170 -15.65 -15.84 -4.60
N VAL A 171 -16.64 -14.96 -4.43
CA VAL A 171 -18.06 -15.34 -4.31
C VAL A 171 -18.47 -16.22 -5.49
N ALA A 172 -18.07 -15.84 -6.71
CA ALA A 172 -18.39 -16.59 -7.92
C ALA A 172 -17.67 -17.96 -7.97
N SER A 173 -16.38 -18.01 -7.62
CA SER A 173 -15.57 -19.24 -7.73
C SER A 173 -16.01 -20.35 -6.77
N ILE A 174 -16.47 -19.96 -5.57
CA ILE A 174 -16.94 -20.91 -4.55
C ILE A 174 -18.48 -21.01 -4.47
N GLU A 175 -19.18 -20.40 -5.42
CA GLU A 175 -20.66 -20.42 -5.50
C GLU A 175 -21.34 -19.99 -4.19
N MET A 176 -20.75 -18.99 -3.49
CA MET A 176 -21.31 -18.51 -2.22
C MET A 176 -22.63 -17.77 -2.46
N PRO A 177 -23.69 -18.02 -1.66
CA PRO A 177 -25.01 -17.41 -1.88
C PRO A 177 -25.09 -15.95 -1.46
N PHE A 178 -24.15 -15.14 -1.95
CA PHE A 178 -24.07 -13.69 -1.72
C PHE A 178 -24.13 -12.91 -3.03
N GLU A 179 -24.64 -11.71 -2.96
CA GLU A 179 -24.54 -10.70 -4.01
C GLU A 179 -23.47 -9.68 -3.62
N PRO A 180 -22.36 -9.62 -4.36
CA PRO A 180 -21.29 -8.64 -4.09
C PRO A 180 -21.67 -7.27 -4.62
N ILE A 181 -21.79 -6.30 -3.71
CA ILE A 181 -22.16 -4.91 -3.99
C ILE A 181 -20.95 -4.00 -3.77
N PRO A 182 -20.45 -3.27 -4.77
CA PRO A 182 -19.36 -2.33 -4.59
C PRO A 182 -19.66 -1.22 -3.58
N GLY A 183 -18.75 -0.96 -2.65
CA GLY A 183 -18.93 -0.01 -1.55
C GLY A 183 -18.83 1.47 -1.93
N GLY A 184 -18.52 1.80 -3.19
CA GLY A 184 -18.47 3.17 -3.71
C GLY A 184 -17.17 3.90 -3.37
N SER A 185 -16.89 4.20 -2.11
CA SER A 185 -15.68 4.84 -1.60
C SER A 185 -15.38 4.41 -0.18
N GLU A 186 -14.16 4.65 0.33
CA GLU A 186 -13.79 4.41 1.74
C GLU A 186 -14.80 5.08 2.69
N GLY A 187 -15.05 6.37 2.52
CA GLY A 187 -15.99 7.10 3.36
C GLY A 187 -17.42 6.54 3.32
N ALA A 188 -17.90 6.05 2.16
CA ALA A 188 -19.20 5.40 2.06
C ALA A 188 -19.22 4.06 2.80
N MET A 189 -18.16 3.27 2.70
CA MET A 189 -18.02 2.00 3.42
C MET A 189 -17.97 2.21 4.93
N VAL A 190 -17.22 3.21 5.41
CA VAL A 190 -17.17 3.58 6.83
C VAL A 190 -18.54 4.06 7.32
N ALA A 191 -19.23 4.89 6.56
CA ALA A 191 -20.56 5.38 6.92
C ALA A 191 -21.58 4.23 7.01
N GLU A 192 -21.52 3.27 6.10
CA GLU A 192 -22.37 2.07 6.13
C GLU A 192 -22.10 1.20 7.35
N LEU A 193 -20.83 0.94 7.70
CA LEU A 193 -20.47 0.21 8.93
C LEU A 193 -20.99 0.93 10.18
N LYS A 194 -20.78 2.24 10.28
CA LYS A 194 -21.27 3.05 11.43
C LYS A 194 -22.79 3.01 11.53
N SER A 195 -23.50 3.09 10.41
CA SER A 195 -24.96 2.99 10.37
C SER A 195 -25.44 1.63 10.85
N ALA A 196 -24.88 0.55 10.30
CA ALA A 196 -25.23 -0.81 10.66
C ALA A 196 -24.97 -1.09 12.14
N LEU A 197 -23.82 -0.67 12.68
CA LEU A 197 -23.50 -0.82 14.10
C LEU A 197 -24.50 -0.08 15.00
N SER A 198 -24.86 1.16 14.63
CA SER A 198 -25.77 1.96 15.48
C SER A 198 -27.21 1.43 15.52
N ALA A 199 -27.64 0.73 14.47
CA ALA A 199 -28.97 0.16 14.32
C ALA A 199 -29.01 -1.37 14.57
N GLU A 200 -27.87 -1.97 14.87
CA GLU A 200 -27.68 -3.44 14.91
C GLU A 200 -28.19 -4.14 13.62
N GLU A 201 -28.02 -3.49 12.48
CA GLU A 201 -28.40 -4.03 11.18
C GLU A 201 -27.36 -5.03 10.66
N PRO A 202 -27.78 -6.05 9.86
CA PRO A 202 -26.84 -7.00 9.28
C PRO A 202 -25.87 -6.33 8.31
N VAL A 203 -24.57 -6.58 8.51
CA VAL A 203 -23.53 -6.17 7.58
C VAL A 203 -22.39 -7.18 7.56
N ILE A 204 -21.91 -7.48 6.36
CA ILE A 204 -20.65 -8.16 6.07
C ILE A 204 -19.97 -7.40 4.95
N MET A 205 -18.70 -7.06 5.15
CA MET A 205 -18.00 -6.13 4.28
C MET A 205 -16.53 -6.54 4.09
N MET A 206 -16.02 -6.41 2.86
CA MET A 206 -14.58 -6.43 2.61
C MET A 206 -13.94 -5.19 3.20
N PHE A 207 -12.94 -5.38 4.06
CA PHE A 207 -12.25 -4.27 4.71
C PHE A 207 -10.76 -4.58 4.93
N TRP A 208 -10.01 -3.60 5.48
CA TRP A 208 -8.55 -3.72 5.62
C TRP A 208 -8.02 -3.05 6.89
N GLN A 209 -6.82 -3.47 7.29
CA GLN A 209 -5.95 -2.81 8.26
C GLN A 209 -4.61 -2.46 7.59
N PRO A 210 -3.96 -1.33 7.98
CA PRO A 210 -4.34 -0.40 9.05
C PRO A 210 -5.55 0.48 8.71
N HIS A 211 -6.45 0.65 9.68
CA HIS A 211 -7.58 1.58 9.62
C HIS A 211 -8.10 1.86 11.03
N TRP A 212 -8.37 3.13 11.35
CA TRP A 212 -8.78 3.58 12.68
C TRP A 212 -10.06 2.94 13.22
N ILE A 213 -10.93 2.49 12.34
CA ILE A 213 -12.25 1.94 12.69
C ILE A 213 -12.16 0.74 13.65
N PHE A 214 -11.08 -0.04 13.57
CA PHE A 214 -10.83 -1.18 14.46
C PHE A 214 -10.41 -0.78 15.87
N ALA A 215 -10.01 0.47 16.08
CA ALA A 215 -9.78 1.01 17.42
C ALA A 215 -11.05 1.61 18.03
N ALA A 216 -12.03 1.97 17.21
CA ALA A 216 -13.27 2.60 17.63
C ALA A 216 -14.43 1.62 17.79
N TYR A 217 -14.43 0.50 17.05
CA TYR A 217 -15.52 -0.47 16.99
C TYR A 217 -14.99 -1.89 16.94
N ASP A 218 -15.79 -2.82 17.45
CA ASP A 218 -15.48 -4.24 17.44
C ASP A 218 -16.00 -4.90 16.14
N PHE A 219 -15.11 -5.58 15.46
CA PHE A 219 -15.41 -6.40 14.29
C PHE A 219 -14.71 -7.74 14.38
N ASN A 220 -15.39 -8.79 13.97
CA ASN A 220 -14.82 -10.11 13.75
C ASN A 220 -14.49 -10.29 12.27
N TRP A 221 -13.45 -11.07 11.99
CA TRP A 221 -13.05 -11.45 10.64
C TRP A 221 -13.64 -12.81 10.30
N VAL A 222 -14.12 -12.96 9.08
CA VAL A 222 -14.42 -14.28 8.56
C VAL A 222 -13.13 -15.08 8.47
N GLU A 223 -13.14 -16.29 9.06
CA GLU A 223 -12.01 -17.20 9.04
C GLU A 223 -12.13 -18.18 7.87
N TRP A 224 -11.04 -18.28 7.13
CA TRP A 224 -10.90 -19.14 5.95
C TRP A 224 -9.98 -20.27 6.27
N ASN A 225 -10.14 -21.39 5.55
CA ASN A 225 -9.18 -22.47 5.67
C ASN A 225 -7.80 -21.99 5.22
N THR A 226 -6.82 -22.23 6.08
CA THR A 226 -5.41 -22.13 5.69
C THR A 226 -5.07 -23.39 4.90
N ILE A 227 -4.92 -23.25 3.58
CA ILE A 227 -4.37 -24.32 2.77
C ILE A 227 -2.86 -24.14 2.77
N GLU A 228 -2.11 -25.13 3.25
CA GLU A 228 -0.67 -25.16 3.06
C GLU A 228 -0.36 -25.21 1.56
N GLY A 229 0.23 -24.16 1.03
CA GLY A 229 0.58 -24.04 -0.37
C GLY A 229 -0.08 -22.84 -1.06
N LYS A 230 0.26 -22.61 -2.33
CA LYS A 230 -0.39 -21.58 -3.13
C LYS A 230 -1.86 -21.90 -3.29
N CYS A 231 -2.71 -20.96 -2.92
CA CYS A 231 -4.09 -20.99 -3.31
C CYS A 231 -4.20 -20.90 -4.83
N ILE A 232 -4.67 -21.96 -5.44
CA ILE A 232 -4.92 -21.98 -6.88
C ILE A 232 -6.37 -21.55 -7.06
N GLU A 233 -6.61 -20.33 -7.52
CA GLU A 233 -7.96 -19.76 -7.70
C GLU A 233 -8.88 -20.67 -8.51
N GLU A 234 -8.33 -21.37 -9.49
CA GLU A 234 -9.05 -22.29 -10.37
C GLU A 234 -9.51 -23.59 -9.69
N SER A 235 -8.98 -23.91 -8.50
CA SER A 235 -9.34 -25.12 -7.74
C SER A 235 -10.14 -24.83 -6.47
N GLN A 236 -10.59 -23.61 -6.26
CA GLN A 236 -11.41 -23.25 -5.11
C GLN A 236 -12.80 -23.86 -5.19
N SER A 237 -13.31 -24.31 -4.06
CA SER A 237 -14.67 -24.83 -3.89
C SER A 237 -15.20 -24.43 -2.52
N LYS A 238 -16.47 -24.74 -2.26
CA LYS A 238 -17.07 -24.55 -0.93
C LYS A 238 -16.21 -25.12 0.21
N ASP A 239 -15.53 -26.23 -0.02
CA ASP A 239 -14.77 -26.93 1.03
C ASP A 239 -13.27 -26.53 1.05
N THR A 240 -12.79 -25.83 0.03
CA THR A 240 -11.37 -25.53 -0.18
C THR A 240 -11.09 -24.05 -0.48
N ALA A 241 -11.95 -23.14 -0.01
CA ALA A 241 -11.74 -21.71 -0.19
C ALA A 241 -10.55 -21.21 0.64
N CYS A 242 -9.62 -20.54 -0.01
CA CYS A 242 -8.36 -20.10 0.59
C CYS A 242 -8.44 -18.76 1.30
N GLY A 243 -9.50 -18.01 1.12
CA GLY A 243 -9.63 -16.68 1.71
C GLY A 243 -8.65 -15.66 1.16
N PHE A 244 -8.17 -14.80 2.06
CA PHE A 244 -7.25 -13.72 1.75
C PHE A 244 -5.86 -14.06 2.26
N GLU A 245 -4.88 -14.10 1.35
CA GLU A 245 -3.48 -14.25 1.72
C GLU A 245 -2.98 -13.00 2.45
N GLN A 246 -1.86 -13.15 3.17
CA GLN A 246 -1.18 -12.02 3.77
C GLN A 246 -0.76 -11.03 2.69
N ALA A 247 -1.42 -9.88 2.63
CA ALA A 247 -1.06 -8.82 1.71
C ALA A 247 0.32 -8.24 2.02
N LYS A 248 0.96 -7.68 1.00
CA LYS A 248 2.11 -6.78 1.12
C LYS A 248 1.74 -5.45 0.52
N VAL A 249 2.22 -4.38 1.13
CA VAL A 249 2.10 -3.04 0.56
C VAL A 249 3.45 -2.66 0.00
N GLN A 250 3.57 -2.74 -1.32
CA GLN A 250 4.82 -2.50 -2.04
C GLN A 250 4.95 -1.05 -2.47
N LYS A 251 6.16 -0.51 -2.36
CA LYS A 251 6.58 0.73 -2.99
C LYS A 251 7.17 0.40 -4.35
N VAL A 252 6.75 1.12 -5.37
CA VAL A 252 7.19 0.87 -6.75
C VAL A 252 7.61 2.16 -7.44
N VAL A 253 8.52 2.03 -8.41
CA VAL A 253 8.94 3.11 -9.29
C VAL A 253 8.93 2.68 -10.75
N SER A 254 8.89 3.65 -11.65
CA SER A 254 9.06 3.43 -13.09
C SER A 254 10.49 3.02 -13.44
N LYS A 255 10.65 2.28 -14.50
CA LYS A 255 11.95 1.95 -15.08
C LYS A 255 12.81 3.21 -15.30
N GLY A 256 14.09 3.14 -14.90
CA GLY A 256 15.03 4.26 -15.04
C GLY A 256 14.88 5.36 -13.97
N PHE A 257 13.99 5.21 -13.00
CA PHE A 257 13.83 6.16 -11.91
C PHE A 257 15.14 6.33 -11.10
N GLU A 258 15.80 5.22 -10.75
CA GLU A 258 17.07 5.22 -10.02
C GLU A 258 18.18 5.95 -10.77
N ASP A 259 18.27 5.77 -12.08
CA ASP A 259 19.28 6.44 -12.91
C ASP A 259 19.06 7.95 -12.99
N LYS A 260 17.80 8.39 -13.01
CA LYS A 260 17.44 9.81 -13.19
C LYS A 260 17.43 10.58 -11.87
N TRP A 261 17.01 9.95 -10.79
CA TRP A 261 16.85 10.56 -9.47
C TRP A 261 17.41 9.65 -8.35
N PRO A 262 18.72 9.36 -8.34
CA PRO A 262 19.32 8.38 -7.44
C PRO A 262 19.15 8.72 -5.94
N ALA A 263 19.22 10.00 -5.53
CA ALA A 263 18.99 10.37 -4.15
C ALA A 263 17.52 10.21 -3.74
N ALA A 264 16.57 10.56 -4.64
CA ALA A 264 15.15 10.31 -4.42
C ALA A 264 14.85 8.80 -4.33
N TYR A 265 15.45 7.98 -5.19
CA TYR A 265 15.33 6.52 -5.12
C TYR A 265 15.81 5.96 -3.79
N LYS A 266 16.98 6.40 -3.32
CA LYS A 266 17.55 5.98 -2.03
C LYS A 266 16.63 6.33 -0.87
N MET A 267 16.16 7.57 -0.81
CA MET A 267 15.19 8.02 0.21
C MET A 267 13.91 7.18 0.14
N PHE A 268 13.30 7.05 -1.03
CA PHE A 268 12.05 6.32 -1.21
C PHE A 268 12.19 4.83 -0.88
N LYS A 269 13.30 4.21 -1.24
CA LYS A 269 13.62 2.82 -0.85
C LYS A 269 13.68 2.64 0.67
N ALA A 270 14.30 3.59 1.38
CA ALA A 270 14.44 3.56 2.83
C ALA A 270 13.17 4.00 3.58
N MET A 271 12.24 4.72 2.93
CA MET A 271 11.00 5.17 3.53
C MET A 271 10.20 4.00 4.10
N SER A 272 9.75 4.14 5.34
CA SER A 272 8.96 3.12 6.04
C SER A 272 7.97 3.78 6.99
N LEU A 273 6.71 3.44 6.88
CA LEU A 273 5.64 3.84 7.78
C LEU A 273 5.16 2.66 8.59
N THR A 274 4.55 2.93 9.73
CA THR A 274 3.97 1.89 10.60
C THR A 274 2.44 1.93 10.53
N ASN A 275 1.80 0.83 10.93
CA ASN A 275 0.34 0.81 11.10
C ASN A 275 -0.15 1.90 12.06
N ALA A 276 0.66 2.28 13.06
CA ALA A 276 0.31 3.34 13.99
C ALA A 276 0.29 4.72 13.30
N ASP A 277 1.25 4.98 12.42
CA ASP A 277 1.31 6.24 11.64
C ASP A 277 0.06 6.39 10.77
N GLU A 278 -0.28 5.35 10.00
CA GLU A 278 -1.47 5.39 9.14
C GLU A 278 -2.77 5.45 9.91
N ASN A 279 -2.95 4.62 10.94
CA ASN A 279 -4.15 4.67 11.78
C ASN A 279 -4.39 6.05 12.36
N ALA A 280 -3.33 6.71 12.85
CA ALA A 280 -3.43 8.06 13.40
C ALA A 280 -3.79 9.08 12.31
N ALA A 281 -3.15 8.99 11.15
CA ALA A 281 -3.41 9.90 10.04
C ALA A 281 -4.83 9.75 9.48
N ILE A 282 -5.28 8.50 9.26
CA ILE A 282 -6.63 8.23 8.77
C ILE A 282 -7.68 8.74 9.76
N LEU A 283 -7.47 8.55 11.07
CA LEU A 283 -8.37 9.09 12.11
C LEU A 283 -8.48 10.62 12.06
N GLU A 284 -7.34 11.31 11.90
CA GLU A 284 -7.31 12.78 11.82
C GLU A 284 -8.07 13.30 10.60
N VAL A 285 -7.95 12.60 9.48
CA VAL A 285 -8.60 12.99 8.22
C VAL A 285 -10.08 12.60 8.21
N ASP A 286 -10.38 11.31 8.40
CA ASP A 286 -11.72 10.77 8.18
C ASP A 286 -12.71 11.14 9.29
N GLU A 287 -12.28 11.10 10.55
CA GLU A 287 -13.17 11.33 11.69
C GLU A 287 -13.14 12.80 12.15
N LYS A 288 -11.96 13.45 12.07
CA LYS A 288 -11.82 14.84 12.51
C LYS A 288 -11.89 15.86 11.38
N GLY A 289 -11.96 15.40 10.13
CA GLY A 289 -12.15 16.24 8.94
C GLY A 289 -10.95 17.14 8.63
N ARG A 290 -9.75 16.76 9.04
CA ARG A 290 -8.52 17.49 8.75
C ARG A 290 -8.07 17.25 7.31
N LYS A 291 -7.31 18.19 6.77
CA LYS A 291 -6.69 17.99 5.44
C LYS A 291 -5.49 17.04 5.57
N VAL A 292 -5.41 16.08 4.68
CA VAL A 292 -4.33 15.08 4.70
C VAL A 292 -2.95 15.70 4.50
N GLU A 293 -2.85 16.80 3.72
CA GLU A 293 -1.60 17.52 3.51
C GLU A 293 -1.07 18.16 4.80
N GLU A 294 -1.98 18.66 5.66
CA GLU A 294 -1.63 19.22 6.95
C GLU A 294 -1.14 18.12 7.90
N VAL A 295 -1.86 16.98 7.94
CA VAL A 295 -1.51 15.81 8.76
C VAL A 295 -0.15 15.24 8.34
N ALA A 296 0.10 15.08 7.05
CA ALA A 296 1.39 14.61 6.54
C ALA A 296 2.53 15.60 6.84
N SER A 297 2.28 16.91 6.72
CA SER A 297 3.29 17.93 7.04
C SER A 297 3.64 17.94 8.52
N GLU A 298 2.68 17.77 9.40
CA GLU A 298 2.91 17.62 10.85
C GLU A 298 3.71 16.35 11.14
N TRP A 299 3.34 15.22 10.54
CA TRP A 299 4.09 13.98 10.71
C TRP A 299 5.56 14.16 10.30
N ILE A 300 5.83 14.80 9.15
CA ILE A 300 7.19 15.11 8.70
C ILE A 300 7.91 16.00 9.71
N ALA A 301 7.24 17.01 10.27
CA ALA A 301 7.85 17.91 11.23
C ALA A 301 8.22 17.22 12.55
N ASP A 302 7.36 16.29 13.01
CA ASP A 302 7.50 15.60 14.29
C ASP A 302 8.43 14.37 14.23
N ASN A 303 8.63 13.77 13.05
CA ASN A 303 9.39 12.54 12.87
C ASN A 303 10.75 12.76 12.19
N LYS A 304 11.37 13.91 12.37
CA LYS A 304 12.66 14.25 11.73
C LYS A 304 13.78 13.26 12.04
N ASP A 305 13.81 12.71 13.24
CA ASP A 305 14.83 11.74 13.65
C ASP A 305 14.65 10.38 12.96
N ILE A 306 13.46 10.09 12.46
CA ILE A 306 13.17 8.89 11.67
C ILE A 306 13.58 9.11 10.21
N TRP A 307 12.95 10.05 9.53
CA TRP A 307 13.11 10.17 8.08
C TRP A 307 14.46 10.75 7.63
N LYS A 308 15.21 11.47 8.49
CA LYS A 308 16.58 11.88 8.15
C LYS A 308 17.50 10.67 7.90
N ASN A 309 17.22 9.54 8.52
CA ASN A 309 17.96 8.31 8.28
C ASN A 309 17.67 7.72 6.89
N TRP A 310 16.56 8.06 6.27
CA TRP A 310 16.22 7.61 4.92
C TRP A 310 16.98 8.36 3.82
N MET A 311 17.53 9.51 4.16
CA MET A 311 18.31 10.35 3.24
C MET A 311 19.82 10.06 3.24
N ASN A 312 20.32 9.21 4.18
CA ASN A 312 21.76 8.94 4.40
C ASN A 312 22.31 7.77 3.58
#